data_874ca8e976f52fe01bf062d5b8e84321
#
_entry.id   874ca8e976f52fe01bf062d5b8e84321
#
_cell.length_a   1.000
_cell.length_b   1.000
_cell.length_c   1.000
_cell.angle_alpha   90.00
_cell.angle_beta   90.00
_cell.angle_gamma   90.00
#
_symmetry.space_group_name_H-M   'P 1'
#
loop_
_entity.id
_entity.type
_entity.pdbx_description
1 polymer ?
#
loop_
_entity_poly.entity_id
_entity_poly.type
_entity_poly.pdbx_seq_one_letter_code
_entity_poly.pdbx_strand_id
1 'polypeptide(L)'
;MPGAKPLALAHACRPEITAAEVTETLNFLVKAGLLKKDKKGNYVQTEKSVTTGPMEMTPVAVRALHRQMGEFALEAIEGVPQDKRHFSGITLGITSEGYEEIVQEIADCRKRIVAIARKNAATDEVYRLNMQLFPMTNKNVNKNS
;
A
#
# COMPACT_ATOMS: atom_id res chain seq x y z
N MET A 1 17.57 1.04 4.53
CA MET A 1 18.91 1.62 4.24
C MET A 1 19.33 2.57 5.37
N PRO A 2 19.86 2.06 6.46
CA PRO A 2 20.31 2.91 7.56
C PRO A 2 21.39 3.87 7.04
N GLY A 3 21.26 5.17 7.35
CA GLY A 3 22.25 6.19 6.96
C GLY A 3 22.19 6.67 5.49
N ALA A 4 21.21 6.23 4.70
CA ALA A 4 21.05 6.71 3.33
C ALA A 4 20.67 8.21 3.32
N LYS A 5 21.33 8.97 2.45
CA LYS A 5 21.01 10.38 2.24
C LYS A 5 19.67 10.56 1.51
N PRO A 6 18.93 11.66 1.71
CA PRO A 6 17.64 11.90 1.05
C PRO A 6 17.65 11.72 -0.47
N LEU A 7 18.72 12.13 -1.16
CA LEU A 7 18.84 11.94 -2.60
C LEU A 7 18.90 10.46 -3.01
N ALA A 8 19.64 9.63 -2.27
CA ALA A 8 19.74 8.19 -2.54
C ALA A 8 18.39 7.49 -2.29
N LEU A 9 17.66 7.90 -1.26
CA LEU A 9 16.30 7.40 -0.99
C LEU A 9 15.33 7.83 -2.08
N ALA A 10 15.44 9.06 -2.59
CA ALA A 10 14.61 9.58 -3.66
C ALA A 10 14.74 8.73 -4.93
N HIS A 11 15.95 8.39 -5.34
CA HIS A 11 16.22 7.53 -6.50
C HIS A 11 15.80 6.06 -6.28
N ALA A 12 15.75 5.60 -5.03
CA ALA A 12 15.28 4.25 -4.71
C ALA A 12 13.76 4.09 -4.77
N CYS A 13 13.01 5.19 -4.75
CA CYS A 13 11.55 5.16 -4.83
C CYS A 13 11.06 4.90 -6.25
N ARG A 14 9.91 4.26 -6.37
CA ARG A 14 9.18 4.11 -7.64
C ARG A 14 7.72 4.57 -7.45
N PRO A 15 7.27 5.58 -8.20
CA PRO A 15 8.09 6.48 -9.04
C PRO A 15 9.13 7.27 -8.22
N GLU A 16 10.18 7.74 -8.89
CA GLU A 16 11.19 8.57 -8.23
C GLU A 16 10.56 9.85 -7.69
N ILE A 17 11.03 10.28 -6.52
CA ILE A 17 10.61 11.52 -5.85
C ILE A 17 11.83 12.43 -5.63
N THR A 18 11.59 13.64 -5.23
CA THR A 18 12.68 14.60 -4.96
C THR A 18 13.29 14.38 -3.57
N ALA A 19 14.54 14.80 -3.38
CA ALA A 19 15.18 14.78 -2.07
C ALA A 19 14.44 15.64 -1.03
N ALA A 20 13.77 16.73 -1.48
CA ALA A 20 12.92 17.56 -0.62
C ALA A 20 11.69 16.78 -0.11
N GLU A 21 11.00 16.06 -0.99
CA GLU A 21 9.86 15.21 -0.63
C GLU A 21 10.27 14.08 0.34
N VAL A 22 11.45 13.49 0.13
CA VAL A 22 12.01 12.50 1.07
C VAL A 22 12.20 13.12 2.45
N THR A 23 12.83 14.31 2.51
CA THR A 23 13.10 15.00 3.78
C THR A 23 11.80 15.35 4.50
N GLU A 24 10.83 15.87 3.79
CA GLU A 24 9.50 16.20 4.33
C GLU A 24 8.78 14.95 4.87
N THR A 25 8.81 13.87 4.10
CA THR A 25 8.22 12.59 4.50
C THR A 25 8.90 12.00 5.73
N LEU A 26 10.23 12.00 5.78
CA LEU A 26 10.97 11.52 6.96
C LEU A 26 10.65 12.35 8.22
N ASN A 27 10.56 13.67 8.09
CA ASN A 27 10.16 14.53 9.20
C ASN A 27 8.73 14.25 9.66
N PHE A 28 7.81 14.03 8.73
CA PHE A 28 6.44 13.63 9.04
C PHE A 28 6.39 12.30 9.80
N LEU A 29 7.13 11.28 9.34
CA LEU A 29 7.18 9.96 9.96
C LEU A 29 7.77 10.01 11.38
N VAL A 30 8.75 10.89 11.62
CA VAL A 30 9.31 11.13 12.97
C VAL A 30 8.26 11.77 13.88
N LYS A 31 7.53 12.79 13.40
CA LYS A 31 6.43 13.43 14.16
C LYS A 31 5.30 12.46 14.48
N ALA A 32 4.98 11.57 13.53
CA ALA A 32 3.98 10.53 13.71
C ALA A 32 4.43 9.40 14.67
N GLY A 33 5.70 9.39 15.10
CA GLY A 33 6.27 8.38 15.97
C GLY A 33 6.54 7.03 15.30
N LEU A 34 6.58 6.99 13.96
CA LEU A 34 6.87 5.78 13.17
C LEU A 34 8.36 5.59 12.93
N LEU A 35 9.12 6.68 12.93
CA LEU A 35 10.57 6.69 12.87
C LEU A 35 11.14 7.48 14.06
N LYS A 36 12.36 7.14 14.45
CA LYS A 36 13.20 7.91 15.38
C LYS A 36 14.61 8.04 14.82
N LYS A 37 15.32 9.08 15.23
CA LYS A 37 16.75 9.19 14.95
C LYS A 37 17.56 8.48 16.05
N ASP A 38 18.51 7.65 15.66
CA ASP A 38 19.48 7.08 16.57
C ASP A 38 20.56 8.10 16.98
N LYS A 39 21.52 7.70 17.84
CA LYS A 39 22.62 8.55 18.30
C LYS A 39 23.57 8.99 17.16
N LYS A 40 23.56 8.29 16.02
CA LYS A 40 24.34 8.61 14.82
C LYS A 40 23.57 9.44 13.80
N GLY A 41 22.29 9.79 14.11
CA GLY A 41 21.42 10.55 13.21
C GLY A 41 20.74 9.72 12.13
N ASN A 42 20.83 8.38 12.18
CA ASN A 42 20.13 7.51 11.23
C ASN A 42 18.66 7.35 11.62
N TYR A 43 17.80 7.21 10.62
CA TYR A 43 16.40 6.91 10.84
C TYR A 43 16.21 5.42 11.12
N VAL A 44 15.55 5.11 12.25
CA VAL A 44 15.24 3.75 12.69
C VAL A 44 13.75 3.63 12.88
N GLN A 45 13.18 2.54 12.40
CA GLN A 45 11.76 2.25 12.62
C GLN A 45 11.47 2.03 14.10
N THR A 46 10.38 2.62 14.59
CA THR A 46 9.86 2.36 15.93
C THR A 46 9.08 1.05 15.93
N GLU A 47 8.72 0.52 17.12
CA GLU A 47 7.90 -0.70 17.23
C GLU A 47 6.45 -0.51 16.75
N LYS A 48 6.04 0.73 16.46
CA LYS A 48 4.72 0.99 15.86
C LYS A 48 4.71 0.41 14.44
N SER A 49 3.96 -0.67 14.25
CA SER A 49 3.76 -1.20 12.92
C SER A 49 2.95 -0.21 12.09
N VAL A 50 3.40 0.04 10.86
CA VAL A 50 2.63 0.77 9.85
C VAL A 50 1.56 -0.19 9.29
N THR A 51 0.66 -0.65 10.15
CA THR A 51 -0.60 -1.17 9.67
C THR A 51 -1.53 0.02 9.46
N THR A 52 -2.38 -0.05 8.48
CA THR A 52 -3.53 0.86 8.28
C THR A 52 -4.58 0.73 9.39
N GLY A 53 -4.18 0.24 10.57
CA GLY A 53 -4.90 0.36 11.82
C GLY A 53 -4.59 1.73 12.42
N PRO A 54 -5.25 2.18 13.38
CA PRO A 54 -6.02 3.34 13.71
C PRO A 54 -5.27 4.67 13.66
N MET A 55 -4.52 4.99 12.63
CA MET A 55 -4.38 6.37 12.26
C MET A 55 -5.77 6.76 11.74
N GLU A 56 -6.43 7.65 12.45
CA GLU A 56 -7.68 8.27 12.04
C GLU A 56 -7.47 9.04 10.72
N MET A 57 -7.34 8.29 9.63
CA MET A 57 -7.34 8.89 8.31
C MET A 57 -8.76 9.32 7.99
N THR A 58 -8.93 10.59 7.63
CA THR A 58 -10.22 11.06 7.13
C THR A 58 -10.65 10.25 5.89
N PRO A 59 -11.96 10.08 5.63
CA PRO A 59 -12.44 9.40 4.42
C PRO A 59 -11.87 9.99 3.12
N VAL A 60 -11.60 11.29 3.09
CA VAL A 60 -10.97 11.99 1.95
C VAL A 60 -9.52 11.52 1.77
N ALA A 61 -8.75 11.44 2.85
CA ALA A 61 -7.35 10.97 2.80
C ALA A 61 -7.26 9.49 2.38
N VAL A 62 -8.17 8.65 2.86
CA VAL A 62 -8.25 7.23 2.45
C VAL A 62 -8.52 7.10 0.96
N ARG A 63 -9.47 7.87 0.41
CA ARG A 63 -9.76 7.88 -1.03
C ARG A 63 -8.57 8.36 -1.85
N ALA A 64 -7.88 9.41 -1.41
CA ALA A 64 -6.69 9.93 -2.07
C ALA A 64 -5.56 8.89 -2.10
N LEU A 65 -5.35 8.17 -0.99
CA LEU A 65 -4.38 7.08 -0.92
C LEU A 65 -4.72 5.95 -1.90
N HIS A 66 -5.96 5.49 -1.93
CA HIS A 66 -6.38 4.43 -2.86
C HIS A 66 -6.22 4.84 -4.32
N ARG A 67 -6.52 6.09 -4.65
CA ARG A 67 -6.31 6.64 -5.99
C ARG A 67 -4.83 6.63 -6.37
N GLN A 68 -3.97 7.17 -5.51
CA GLN A 68 -2.53 7.19 -5.74
C GLN A 68 -1.93 5.78 -5.90
N MET A 69 -2.34 4.85 -5.05
CA MET A 69 -1.87 3.46 -5.15
C MET A 69 -2.37 2.77 -6.42
N GLY A 70 -3.56 3.11 -6.90
CA GLY A 70 -4.09 2.67 -8.19
C GLY A 70 -3.29 3.24 -9.38
N GLU A 71 -2.93 4.51 -9.34
CA GLU A 71 -2.07 5.16 -10.35
C GLU A 71 -0.69 4.50 -10.41
N PHE A 72 -0.07 4.20 -9.28
CA PHE A 72 1.19 3.45 -9.22
C PHE A 72 1.08 2.05 -9.83
N ALA A 73 -0.05 1.38 -9.64
CA ALA A 73 -0.31 0.09 -10.27
C ALA A 73 -0.40 0.20 -11.79
N LEU A 74 -1.07 1.25 -12.32
CA LEU A 74 -1.12 1.51 -13.76
C LEU A 74 0.27 1.74 -14.34
N GLU A 75 1.08 2.58 -13.72
CA GLU A 75 2.46 2.83 -14.15
C GLU A 75 3.33 1.56 -14.09
N ALA A 76 3.10 0.70 -13.11
CA ALA A 76 3.84 -0.55 -12.95
C ALA A 76 3.59 -1.56 -14.09
N ILE A 77 2.46 -1.49 -14.77
CA ILE A 77 2.16 -2.37 -15.92
C ILE A 77 3.23 -2.23 -17.00
N GLU A 78 3.65 -1.01 -17.29
CA GLU A 78 4.66 -0.74 -18.33
C GLU A 78 6.07 -0.56 -17.74
N GLY A 79 6.17 0.02 -16.56
CA GLY A 79 7.46 0.45 -15.97
C GLY A 79 8.19 -0.63 -15.16
N VAL A 80 7.53 -1.73 -14.78
CA VAL A 80 8.14 -2.81 -14.00
C VAL A 80 8.27 -4.06 -14.85
N PRO A 81 9.44 -4.75 -14.86
CA PRO A 81 9.60 -6.01 -15.60
C PRO A 81 8.56 -7.06 -15.18
N GLN A 82 8.14 -7.89 -16.12
CA GLN A 82 7.07 -8.88 -15.93
C GLN A 82 7.39 -9.91 -14.84
N ASP A 83 8.63 -10.29 -14.70
CA ASP A 83 9.12 -11.23 -13.68
C ASP A 83 9.16 -10.62 -12.26
N LYS A 84 9.02 -9.30 -12.15
CA LYS A 84 8.98 -8.56 -10.88
C LYS A 84 7.61 -8.01 -10.51
N ARG A 85 6.58 -8.27 -11.29
CA ARG A 85 5.22 -7.81 -11.03
C ARG A 85 4.21 -8.94 -11.18
N HIS A 86 3.14 -8.87 -10.42
CA HIS A 86 2.02 -9.80 -10.55
C HIS A 86 0.72 -9.02 -10.68
N PHE A 87 0.04 -9.21 -11.80
CA PHE A 87 -1.30 -8.67 -12.04
C PHE A 87 -2.25 -9.83 -12.31
N SER A 88 -3.32 -9.90 -11.55
CA SER A 88 -4.38 -10.88 -11.73
C SER A 88 -5.73 -10.27 -11.36
N GLY A 89 -6.79 -10.83 -11.92
CA GLY A 89 -8.14 -10.38 -11.64
C GLY A 89 -9.15 -11.47 -11.99
N ILE A 90 -10.33 -11.35 -11.40
CA ILE A 90 -11.47 -12.24 -11.65
C ILE A 90 -12.70 -11.36 -11.87
N THR A 91 -13.49 -11.66 -12.90
CA THR A 91 -14.82 -11.09 -13.08
C THR A 91 -15.86 -12.15 -12.74
N LEU A 92 -16.75 -11.86 -11.79
CA LEU A 92 -17.71 -12.85 -11.29
C LEU A 92 -19.03 -12.18 -10.86
N GLY A 93 -20.13 -12.93 -10.96
CA GLY A 93 -21.41 -12.53 -10.39
C GLY A 93 -21.51 -12.98 -8.93
N ILE A 94 -21.94 -12.07 -8.05
CA ILE A 94 -22.07 -12.31 -6.62
C ILE A 94 -23.39 -11.76 -6.07
N THR A 95 -23.87 -12.38 -4.99
CA THR A 95 -24.96 -11.85 -4.16
C THR A 95 -24.43 -10.85 -3.14
N SER A 96 -25.34 -10.18 -2.42
CA SER A 96 -24.93 -9.28 -1.32
C SER A 96 -24.23 -10.01 -0.21
N GLU A 97 -24.69 -11.21 0.13
CA GLU A 97 -24.07 -12.08 1.14
C GLU A 97 -22.70 -12.55 0.67
N GLY A 98 -22.59 -12.99 -0.59
CA GLY A 98 -21.31 -13.37 -1.20
C GLY A 98 -20.31 -12.23 -1.24
N TYR A 99 -20.76 -10.97 -1.40
CA TYR A 99 -19.89 -9.81 -1.29
C TYR A 99 -19.23 -9.71 0.09
N GLU A 100 -20.01 -9.85 1.16
CA GLU A 100 -19.50 -9.78 2.53
C GLU A 100 -18.51 -10.91 2.83
N GLU A 101 -18.81 -12.13 2.37
CA GLU A 101 -17.91 -13.27 2.50
C GLU A 101 -16.57 -13.04 1.78
N ILE A 102 -16.61 -12.49 0.57
CA ILE A 102 -15.39 -12.16 -0.20
C ILE A 102 -14.58 -11.08 0.50
N VAL A 103 -15.23 -10.03 1.02
CA VAL A 103 -14.54 -8.98 1.79
C VAL A 103 -13.81 -9.58 3.00
N GLN A 104 -14.44 -10.51 3.71
CA GLN A 104 -13.82 -11.20 4.82
C GLN A 104 -12.64 -12.07 4.36
N GLU A 105 -12.78 -12.80 3.26
CA GLU A 105 -11.67 -13.59 2.69
C GLU A 105 -10.49 -12.72 2.27
N ILE A 106 -10.74 -11.55 1.69
CA ILE A 106 -9.69 -10.56 1.37
C ILE A 106 -8.96 -10.12 2.65
N ALA A 107 -9.69 -9.85 3.73
CA ALA A 107 -9.10 -9.46 5.00
C ALA A 107 -8.20 -10.57 5.57
N ASP A 108 -8.64 -11.81 5.52
CA ASP A 108 -7.88 -12.97 6.01
C ASP A 108 -6.66 -13.27 5.12
N CYS A 109 -6.81 -13.15 3.81
CA CYS A 109 -5.71 -13.26 2.85
C CYS A 109 -4.62 -12.22 3.14
N ARG A 110 -5.00 -10.97 3.41
CA ARG A 110 -4.03 -9.92 3.80
C ARG A 110 -3.25 -10.29 5.05
N LYS A 111 -3.90 -10.84 6.06
CA LYS A 111 -3.23 -11.29 7.29
C LYS A 111 -2.20 -12.39 7.00
N ARG A 112 -2.56 -13.38 6.16
CA ARG A 112 -1.65 -14.45 5.75
C ARG A 112 -0.44 -13.90 4.98
N ILE A 113 -0.64 -12.96 4.08
CA ILE A 113 0.43 -12.32 3.30
C ILE A 113 1.39 -11.54 4.22
N VAL A 114 0.88 -10.77 5.17
CA VAL A 114 1.70 -10.07 6.16
C VAL A 114 2.53 -11.05 6.97
N ALA A 115 1.98 -12.20 7.34
CA ALA A 115 2.71 -13.25 8.07
C ALA A 115 3.86 -13.83 7.21
N ILE A 116 3.66 -14.02 5.90
CA ILE A 116 4.72 -14.45 4.98
C ILE A 116 5.85 -13.41 4.94
N ALA A 117 5.53 -12.13 4.79
CA ALA A 117 6.51 -11.06 4.74
C ALA A 117 7.33 -10.97 6.03
N ARG A 118 6.72 -11.21 7.18
CA ARG A 118 7.38 -11.17 8.49
C ARG A 118 8.33 -12.35 8.76
N LYS A 119 8.19 -13.46 8.06
CA LYS A 119 9.09 -14.62 8.20
C LYS A 119 10.49 -14.33 7.68
N ASN A 120 10.62 -13.41 6.74
CA ASN A 120 11.87 -13.05 6.11
C ASN A 120 12.45 -11.82 6.80
N ALA A 121 13.49 -12.01 7.60
CA ALA A 121 14.12 -10.94 8.39
C ALA A 121 14.89 -9.91 7.52
N ALA A 122 15.32 -10.29 6.31
CA ALA A 122 15.99 -9.41 5.37
C ALA A 122 15.01 -8.91 4.30
N THR A 123 14.96 -7.60 4.11
CA THR A 123 14.13 -6.95 3.08
C THR A 123 15.01 -6.45 1.96
N ASP A 124 14.82 -6.99 0.76
CA ASP A 124 15.55 -6.57 -0.44
C ASP A 124 14.85 -5.41 -1.16
N GLU A 125 13.53 -5.51 -1.33
CA GLU A 125 12.70 -4.52 -2.02
C GLU A 125 11.38 -4.30 -1.28
N VAL A 126 10.77 -3.15 -1.47
CA VAL A 126 9.43 -2.84 -0.95
C VAL A 126 8.41 -3.00 -2.07
N TYR A 127 7.40 -3.81 -1.82
CA TYR A 127 6.27 -4.04 -2.72
C TYR A 127 4.97 -3.45 -2.17
N ARG A 128 4.13 -3.01 -3.06
CA ARG A 128 2.73 -2.67 -2.76
C ARG A 128 1.80 -3.72 -3.36
N LEU A 129 0.93 -4.28 -2.53
CA LEU A 129 -0.20 -5.10 -2.94
C LEU A 129 -1.48 -4.28 -2.84
N ASN A 130 -2.16 -4.07 -3.95
CA ASN A 130 -3.50 -3.50 -4.00
C ASN A 130 -4.52 -4.63 -4.19
N MET A 131 -5.58 -4.59 -3.41
CA MET A 131 -6.74 -5.48 -3.58
C MET A 131 -7.99 -4.62 -3.73
N GLN A 132 -8.74 -4.82 -4.80
CA GLN A 132 -9.89 -4.00 -5.17
C GLN A 132 -11.05 -4.92 -5.55
N LEU A 133 -12.19 -4.70 -4.91
CA LEU A 133 -13.45 -5.35 -5.24
C LEU A 133 -14.49 -4.26 -5.48
N PHE A 134 -15.02 -4.18 -6.69
CA PHE A 134 -15.96 -3.14 -7.07
C PHE A 134 -16.96 -3.64 -8.12
N PRO A 135 -18.15 -3.07 -8.20
CA PRO A 135 -19.15 -3.50 -9.16
C PRO A 135 -18.83 -2.99 -10.57
N MET A 136 -19.01 -3.86 -11.56
CA MET A 136 -18.95 -3.54 -12.98
C MET A 136 -20.34 -3.26 -13.59
N THR A 137 -21.41 -3.46 -12.80
CA THR A 137 -22.80 -3.27 -13.23
C THR A 137 -23.57 -2.40 -12.25
N ASN A 138 -24.61 -1.73 -12.72
CA ASN A 138 -25.55 -1.00 -11.88
C ASN A 138 -26.72 -1.91 -11.47
N LYS A 139 -27.11 -1.91 -10.20
CA LYS A 139 -28.23 -2.70 -9.66
C LYS A 139 -29.61 -2.34 -10.26
N ASN A 140 -29.73 -1.25 -11.02
CA ASN A 140 -31.01 -0.63 -11.31
C ASN A 140 -31.56 -0.91 -12.70
N VAL A 141 -31.49 -2.12 -13.21
CA VAL A 141 -32.08 -2.38 -14.52
C VAL A 141 -33.34 -3.25 -14.48
N ASN A 142 -33.89 -3.68 -13.37
CA ASN A 142 -35.23 -4.35 -13.42
C ASN A 142 -35.98 -4.26 -12.10
N LYS A 143 -36.54 -3.12 -11.78
CA LYS A 143 -37.65 -3.02 -10.83
C LYS A 143 -38.96 -2.54 -11.44
N ASN A 144 -39.07 -2.48 -12.79
CA ASN A 144 -40.31 -2.17 -13.49
C ASN A 144 -40.47 -3.11 -14.68
N SER A 145 -40.81 -4.34 -14.41
CA SER A 145 -41.43 -5.26 -15.36
C SER A 145 -42.46 -6.08 -14.61
#